data_387a52841bef8dfa806f6b5058976219
#
_entry.id   387a52841bef8dfa806f6b5058976219
#
_cell.length_a   1.000
_cell.length_b   1.000
_cell.length_c   1.000
_cell.angle_alpha   90.00
_cell.angle_beta   90.00
_cell.angle_gamma   90.00
#
_symmetry.space_group_name_H-M   'P 1'
#
loop_
_entity.id
_entity.type
_entity.pdbx_description
1 polymer ?
#
loop_
_entity_poly.entity_id
_entity_poly.type
_entity_poly.pdbx_seq_one_letter_code
_entity_poly.pdbx_strand_id
1 'polypeptide(L)'
;MARYLGPKLKLSRREGTDLFLKSGVRAIDTKCKLESAPGQHGARRGRLSDYGLQLREKQKVRRMYGILERQFRNYYKEAARIKGNTGENLLQLLESRLDNVVYRMGFASTRAEARQLVSHKGVVVNGTVVNIPSFKVRPEDVVSVREKAKK
;
A
#
# COMPACT_ATOMS: atom_id res chain seq x y z
N MET A 1 15.28 2.46 -3.57
CA MET A 1 14.47 2.93 -2.43
C MET A 1 14.19 1.78 -1.45
N ALA A 2 14.28 2.06 -0.15
CA ALA A 2 13.97 1.06 0.88
C ALA A 2 12.48 0.67 0.85
N ARG A 3 12.20 -0.62 1.03
CA ARG A 3 10.85 -1.20 1.06
C ARG A 3 10.83 -2.41 1.98
N TYR A 4 9.63 -2.84 2.38
CA TYR A 4 9.47 -4.07 3.14
C TYR A 4 9.70 -5.29 2.23
N LEU A 5 10.65 -6.14 2.61
CA LEU A 5 11.02 -7.36 1.87
C LEU A 5 10.61 -8.65 2.60
N GLY A 6 10.05 -8.54 3.78
CA GLY A 6 9.65 -9.69 4.60
C GLY A 6 8.36 -10.38 4.12
N PRO A 7 7.91 -11.40 4.87
CA PRO A 7 6.71 -12.15 4.56
C PRO A 7 5.45 -11.29 4.58
N LYS A 8 4.74 -11.23 3.46
CA LYS A 8 3.55 -10.37 3.29
C LYS A 8 2.34 -10.86 4.10
N LEU A 9 2.10 -12.16 4.15
CA LEU A 9 0.94 -12.72 4.85
C LEU A 9 1.03 -12.54 6.37
N LYS A 10 2.23 -12.46 6.94
CA LYS A 10 2.41 -12.10 8.36
C LYS A 10 1.83 -10.73 8.68
N LEU A 11 1.93 -9.76 7.75
CA LEU A 11 1.37 -8.43 7.93
C LEU A 11 -0.16 -8.46 7.98
N SER A 12 -0.80 -9.19 7.06
CA SER A 12 -2.26 -9.37 7.07
C SER A 12 -2.73 -10.10 8.33
N ARG A 13 -2.04 -11.14 8.76
CA ARG A 13 -2.35 -11.86 9.99
C ARG A 13 -2.23 -10.98 11.24
N ARG A 14 -1.22 -10.10 11.29
CA ARG A 14 -1.03 -9.16 12.41
C ARG A 14 -2.20 -8.19 12.54
N GLU A 15 -2.71 -7.70 11.42
CA GLU A 15 -3.84 -6.77 11.41
C GLU A 15 -5.21 -7.48 11.42
N GLY A 16 -5.24 -8.80 11.26
CA GLY A 16 -6.46 -9.61 11.28
C GLY A 16 -7.39 -9.38 10.10
N THR A 17 -6.90 -8.82 9.01
CA THR A 17 -7.67 -8.52 7.79
C THR A 17 -6.78 -8.68 6.55
N ASP A 18 -7.40 -8.90 5.40
CA ASP A 18 -6.69 -8.90 4.13
C ASP A 18 -6.22 -7.48 3.79
N LEU A 19 -4.92 -7.31 3.63
CA LEU A 19 -4.30 -6.06 3.18
C LEU A 19 -4.04 -6.04 1.67
N PHE A 20 -4.53 -7.04 0.94
CA PHE A 20 -4.38 -7.17 -0.51
C PHE A 20 -2.91 -7.16 -0.98
N LEU A 21 -2.03 -7.77 -0.18
CA LEU A 21 -0.58 -7.82 -0.45
C LEU A 21 -0.19 -9.00 -1.35
N LYS A 22 -1.10 -9.93 -1.57
CA LYS A 22 -0.96 -11.05 -2.51
C LYS A 22 -2.06 -11.01 -3.56
N SER A 23 -1.82 -11.65 -4.70
CA SER A 23 -2.81 -11.78 -5.77
C SER A 23 -4.15 -12.31 -5.26
N GLY A 24 -5.25 -11.74 -5.71
CA GLY A 24 -6.61 -12.11 -5.32
C GLY A 24 -7.18 -13.36 -6.03
N VAL A 25 -6.39 -14.05 -6.84
CA VAL A 25 -6.82 -15.28 -7.56
C VAL A 25 -7.30 -16.36 -6.60
N ARG A 26 -6.64 -16.49 -5.44
CA ARG A 26 -7.06 -17.37 -4.34
C ARG A 26 -7.43 -16.53 -3.13
N ALA A 27 -8.50 -16.93 -2.44
CA ALA A 27 -8.92 -16.28 -1.20
C ALA A 27 -7.82 -16.34 -0.12
N ILE A 28 -7.72 -15.32 0.71
CA ILE A 28 -6.69 -15.23 1.75
C ILE A 28 -6.78 -16.38 2.77
N ASP A 29 -7.98 -16.84 3.07
CA ASP A 29 -8.20 -17.97 4.01
C ASP A 29 -7.54 -19.26 3.54
N THR A 30 -7.36 -19.43 2.24
CA THR A 30 -6.65 -20.59 1.66
C THR A 30 -5.13 -20.46 1.71
N LYS A 31 -4.62 -19.25 2.01
CA LYS A 31 -3.19 -18.94 2.01
C LYS A 31 -2.59 -18.87 3.42
N CYS A 32 -3.38 -18.50 4.40
CA CYS A 32 -2.92 -18.35 5.79
C CYS A 32 -4.09 -18.40 6.78
N LYS A 33 -3.75 -18.60 8.05
CA LYS A 33 -4.69 -18.52 9.17
C LYS A 33 -4.85 -17.06 9.58
N LEU A 34 -5.78 -16.35 8.94
CA LEU A 34 -5.98 -14.90 9.13
C LEU A 34 -6.41 -14.55 10.57
N GLU A 35 -7.15 -15.42 11.24
CA GLU A 35 -7.65 -15.23 12.60
C GLU A 35 -6.55 -15.33 13.68
N SER A 36 -5.42 -15.93 13.35
CA SER A 36 -4.30 -16.13 14.26
C SER A 36 -3.16 -15.18 13.93
N ALA A 37 -2.77 -14.34 14.89
CA ALA A 37 -1.61 -13.47 14.74
C ALA A 37 -0.33 -14.30 14.50
N PRO A 38 0.68 -13.75 13.81
CA PRO A 38 1.95 -14.45 13.61
C PRO A 38 2.73 -14.57 14.93
N GLY A 39 3.54 -15.63 15.04
CA GLY A 39 4.40 -15.89 16.18
C GLY A 39 3.91 -17.06 17.04
N GLN A 40 4.74 -17.45 18.01
CA GLN A 40 4.50 -18.59 18.88
C GLN A 40 3.20 -18.45 19.71
N HIS A 41 2.87 -17.23 20.13
CA HIS A 41 1.71 -16.93 20.97
C HIS A 41 0.55 -16.28 20.19
N GLY A 42 0.49 -16.49 18.89
CA GLY A 42 -0.49 -15.85 18.01
C GLY A 42 -1.96 -16.15 18.35
N ALA A 43 -2.24 -17.29 18.99
CA ALA A 43 -3.58 -17.66 19.43
C ALA A 43 -4.05 -16.88 20.67
N ARG A 44 -3.13 -16.30 21.42
CA ARG A 44 -3.46 -15.51 22.63
C ARG A 44 -3.84 -14.08 22.21
N ARG A 45 -5.08 -13.70 22.48
CA ARG A 45 -5.58 -12.34 22.23
C ARG A 45 -5.80 -11.66 23.58
N GLY A 46 -4.99 -10.62 23.88
CA GLY A 46 -5.23 -9.70 24.96
C GLY A 46 -6.13 -8.54 24.52
N ARG A 47 -6.75 -7.86 25.49
CA ARG A 47 -7.47 -6.61 25.24
C ARG A 47 -6.47 -5.54 24.81
N LEU A 48 -6.75 -4.87 23.70
CA LEU A 48 -5.92 -3.74 23.24
C LEU A 48 -6.28 -2.47 24.02
N SER A 49 -5.25 -1.71 24.42
CA SER A 49 -5.42 -0.36 24.92
C SER A 49 -5.81 0.58 23.78
N ASP A 50 -6.27 1.80 24.12
CA ASP A 50 -6.58 2.82 23.10
C ASP A 50 -5.36 3.13 22.23
N TYR A 51 -4.17 3.22 22.82
CA TYR A 51 -2.92 3.35 22.08
C TYR A 51 -2.71 2.18 21.12
N GLY A 52 -2.94 0.95 21.58
CA GLY A 52 -2.80 -0.25 20.76
C GLY A 52 -3.75 -0.26 19.57
N LEU A 53 -5.00 0.17 19.74
CA LEU A 53 -5.97 0.29 18.66
C LEU A 53 -5.54 1.32 17.62
N GLN A 54 -5.12 2.49 18.04
CA GLN A 54 -4.62 3.55 17.15
C GLN A 54 -3.37 3.10 16.39
N LEU A 55 -2.45 2.42 17.07
CA LEU A 55 -1.25 1.85 16.44
C LEU A 55 -1.62 0.84 15.36
N ARG A 56 -2.58 -0.05 15.62
CA ARG A 56 -3.02 -1.06 14.63
C ARG A 56 -3.65 -0.40 13.41
N GLU A 57 -4.48 0.61 13.57
CA GLU A 57 -5.07 1.33 12.44
C GLU A 57 -3.99 2.03 11.59
N LYS A 58 -3.04 2.71 12.21
CA LYS A 58 -1.92 3.33 11.50
C LYS A 58 -1.10 2.29 10.72
N GLN A 59 -0.72 1.20 11.39
CA GLN A 59 0.10 0.14 10.77
C GLN A 59 -0.64 -0.56 9.64
N LYS A 60 -1.95 -0.78 9.78
CA LYS A 60 -2.78 -1.32 8.71
C LYS A 60 -2.68 -0.48 7.44
N VAL A 61 -2.96 0.82 7.53
CA VAL A 61 -2.91 1.74 6.39
C VAL A 61 -1.52 1.78 5.78
N ARG A 62 -0.49 1.95 6.60
CA ARG A 62 0.90 2.01 6.14
C ARG A 62 1.31 0.75 5.37
N ARG A 63 0.96 -0.41 5.89
CA ARG A 63 1.29 -1.71 5.28
C ARG A 63 0.50 -1.99 4.01
N MET A 64 -0.76 -1.55 3.97
CA MET A 64 -1.61 -1.68 2.79
C MET A 64 -0.99 -0.97 1.58
N TYR A 65 -0.48 0.25 1.77
CA TYR A 65 0.18 1.02 0.71
C TYR A 65 1.68 0.70 0.55
N GLY A 66 2.26 -0.12 1.40
CA GLY A 66 3.66 -0.52 1.32
C GLY A 66 4.65 0.59 1.64
N ILE A 67 4.30 1.49 2.54
CA ILE A 67 5.07 2.68 2.89
C ILE A 67 5.81 2.46 4.21
N LEU A 68 7.07 2.93 4.29
CA LEU A 68 7.85 2.92 5.52
C LEU A 68 7.49 4.10 6.43
N GLU A 69 7.81 3.98 7.72
CA GLU A 69 7.40 4.90 8.78
C GLU A 69 7.75 6.37 8.50
N ARG A 70 8.98 6.64 8.04
CA ARG A 70 9.44 8.01 7.76
C ARG A 70 8.59 8.69 6.68
N GLN A 71 8.35 7.99 5.58
CA GLN A 71 7.55 8.50 4.48
C GLN A 71 6.09 8.68 4.88
N PHE A 72 5.54 7.72 5.63
CA PHE A 72 4.18 7.81 6.17
C PHE A 72 4.01 9.04 7.07
N ARG A 73 4.98 9.29 7.95
CA ARG A 73 4.99 10.48 8.81
C ARG A 73 4.99 11.78 8.00
N ASN A 74 5.74 11.82 6.89
CA ASN A 74 5.75 12.99 6.01
C ASN A 74 4.39 13.22 5.35
N TYR A 75 3.74 12.15 4.88
CA TYR A 75 2.36 12.24 4.36
C TYR A 75 1.38 12.75 5.41
N TYR A 76 1.49 12.25 6.65
CA TYR A 76 0.63 12.71 7.73
C TYR A 76 0.82 14.21 8.03
N LYS A 77 2.07 14.69 8.09
CA LYS A 77 2.36 16.12 8.28
C LYS A 77 1.76 16.96 7.18
N GLU A 78 1.89 16.55 5.94
CA GLU A 78 1.31 17.25 4.79
C GLU A 78 -0.22 17.22 4.84
N ALA A 79 -0.83 16.10 5.17
CA ALA A 79 -2.27 15.98 5.33
C ALA A 79 -2.83 16.89 6.43
N ALA A 80 -2.10 17.03 7.54
CA ALA A 80 -2.47 17.92 8.63
C ALA A 80 -2.34 19.40 8.25
N ARG A 81 -1.42 19.75 7.35
CA ARG A 81 -1.24 21.13 6.84
C ARG A 81 -2.37 21.55 5.91
N ILE A 82 -2.91 20.64 5.13
CA ILE A 82 -4.01 20.93 4.19
C ILE A 82 -5.31 21.14 4.96
N LYS A 83 -6.12 22.11 4.54
CA LYS A 83 -7.44 22.35 5.14
C LYS A 83 -8.36 21.14 4.94
N GLY A 84 -9.18 20.86 5.93
CA GLY A 84 -10.16 19.78 5.92
C GLY A 84 -9.81 18.66 6.90
N ASN A 85 -10.44 17.52 6.74
CA ASN A 85 -10.21 16.34 7.59
C ASN A 85 -8.84 15.72 7.28
N THR A 86 -7.97 15.62 8.30
CA THR A 86 -6.62 15.08 8.16
C THR A 86 -6.62 13.64 7.64
N GLY A 87 -7.56 12.80 8.11
CA GLY A 87 -7.67 11.41 7.67
C GLY A 87 -8.03 11.29 6.19
N GLU A 88 -8.98 12.07 5.72
CA GLU A 88 -9.34 12.11 4.30
C GLU A 88 -8.20 12.64 3.44
N ASN A 89 -7.55 13.72 3.88
CA ASN A 89 -6.39 14.29 3.19
C ASN A 89 -5.25 13.27 3.07
N LEU A 90 -4.99 12.52 4.15
CA LEU A 90 -3.98 11.46 4.16
C LEU A 90 -4.30 10.37 3.14
N LEU A 91 -5.54 9.88 3.11
CA LEU A 91 -5.97 8.87 2.15
C LEU A 91 -5.91 9.39 0.71
N GLN A 92 -6.26 10.64 0.46
CA GLN A 92 -6.13 11.26 -0.86
C GLN A 92 -4.66 11.30 -1.31
N LEU A 93 -3.74 11.68 -0.42
CA LEU A 93 -2.31 11.69 -0.73
C LEU A 93 -1.77 10.28 -1.03
N LEU A 94 -2.19 9.28 -0.27
CA LEU A 94 -1.79 7.90 -0.47
C LEU A 94 -2.37 7.31 -1.76
N GLU A 95 -3.63 7.59 -2.07
CA GLU A 95 -4.28 7.14 -3.30
C GLU A 95 -3.72 7.83 -4.55
N SER A 96 -3.14 9.02 -4.41
CA SER A 96 -2.54 9.77 -5.53
C SER A 96 -1.15 9.28 -5.94
N ARG A 97 -0.57 8.32 -5.24
CA ARG A 97 0.74 7.74 -5.62
C ARG A 97 0.62 6.98 -6.93
N LEU A 98 1.63 7.10 -7.78
CA LEU A 98 1.64 6.43 -9.09
C LEU A 98 1.57 4.90 -8.97
N ASP A 99 2.28 4.30 -8.02
CA ASP A 99 2.22 2.84 -7.78
C ASP A 99 0.80 2.38 -7.41
N ASN A 100 0.11 3.13 -6.56
CA ASN A 100 -1.28 2.84 -6.20
C ASN A 100 -2.22 3.04 -7.38
N VAL A 101 -2.06 4.11 -8.16
CA VAL A 101 -2.89 4.39 -9.34
C VAL A 101 -2.76 3.26 -10.37
N VAL A 102 -1.54 2.81 -10.66
CA VAL A 102 -1.27 1.68 -11.56
C VAL A 102 -1.95 0.39 -11.07
N TYR A 103 -1.88 0.12 -9.77
CA TYR A 103 -2.60 -1.00 -9.16
C TYR A 103 -4.12 -0.86 -9.31
N ARG A 104 -4.69 0.31 -9.01
CA ARG A 104 -6.14 0.57 -9.11
C ARG A 104 -6.66 0.49 -10.54
N MET A 105 -5.84 0.87 -11.52
CA MET A 105 -6.18 0.75 -12.94
C MET A 105 -6.15 -0.70 -13.46
N GLY A 106 -5.68 -1.66 -12.65
CA GLY A 106 -5.65 -3.07 -13.01
C GLY A 106 -4.42 -3.50 -13.81
N PHE A 107 -3.39 -2.67 -13.94
CA PHE A 107 -2.14 -3.02 -14.62
C PHE A 107 -1.24 -3.96 -13.82
N ALA A 108 -1.53 -4.15 -12.55
CA ALA A 108 -0.79 -5.03 -11.66
C ALA A 108 -1.76 -5.69 -10.67
N SER A 109 -1.44 -6.90 -10.24
CA SER A 109 -2.28 -7.66 -9.29
C SER A 109 -2.10 -7.22 -7.83
N THR A 110 -0.98 -6.57 -7.52
CA THR A 110 -0.68 -6.03 -6.19
C THR A 110 0.02 -4.69 -6.30
N ARG A 111 0.00 -3.90 -5.20
CA ARG A 111 0.75 -2.63 -5.15
C ARG A 111 2.26 -2.84 -5.25
N ALA A 112 2.78 -3.95 -4.73
CA ALA A 112 4.20 -4.29 -4.86
C ALA A 112 4.59 -4.56 -6.31
N GLU A 113 3.76 -5.26 -7.06
CA GLU A 113 3.95 -5.48 -8.50
C GLU A 113 3.87 -4.18 -9.27
N ALA A 114 2.87 -3.33 -8.97
CA ALA A 114 2.74 -2.00 -9.56
C ALA A 114 3.98 -1.15 -9.31
N ARG A 115 4.51 -1.17 -8.09
CA ARG A 115 5.74 -0.47 -7.73
C ARG A 115 6.94 -0.94 -8.56
N GLN A 116 7.07 -2.24 -8.75
CA GLN A 116 8.13 -2.80 -9.60
C GLN A 116 7.97 -2.36 -11.05
N LEU A 117 6.74 -2.41 -11.58
CA LEU A 117 6.46 -1.97 -12.94
C LEU A 117 6.85 -0.50 -13.16
N VAL A 118 6.53 0.37 -12.21
CA VAL A 118 6.93 1.79 -12.24
C VAL A 118 8.44 1.94 -12.15
N SER A 119 9.09 1.29 -11.19
CA SER A 119 10.55 1.38 -10.96
C SER A 119 11.34 0.88 -12.17
N HIS A 120 10.83 -0.11 -12.89
CA HIS A 120 11.46 -0.68 -14.08
C HIS A 120 11.10 0.09 -15.37
N LYS A 121 10.62 1.34 -15.23
CA LYS A 121 10.30 2.23 -16.35
C LYS A 121 9.23 1.66 -17.28
N GLY A 122 8.28 0.91 -16.74
CA GLY A 122 7.17 0.32 -17.48
C GLY A 122 5.96 1.26 -17.65
N VAL A 123 5.95 2.41 -16.99
CA VAL A 123 4.80 3.31 -16.91
C VAL A 123 5.13 4.68 -17.51
N VAL A 124 4.15 5.23 -18.22
CA VAL A 124 4.21 6.56 -18.86
C VAL A 124 3.10 7.42 -18.27
N VAL A 125 3.41 8.65 -17.91
CA VAL A 125 2.45 9.66 -17.47
C VAL A 125 2.53 10.85 -18.44
N ASN A 126 1.42 11.19 -19.08
CA ASN A 126 1.33 12.27 -20.06
C ASN A 126 2.43 12.18 -21.14
N GLY A 127 2.69 10.98 -21.65
CA GLY A 127 3.69 10.75 -22.69
C GLY A 127 5.16 10.66 -22.20
N THR A 128 5.43 10.89 -20.91
CA THR A 128 6.77 10.85 -20.33
C THR A 128 6.92 9.64 -19.40
N VAL A 129 8.04 8.91 -19.53
CA VAL A 129 8.34 7.78 -18.62
C VAL A 129 8.62 8.30 -17.22
N VAL A 130 7.88 7.78 -16.24
CA VAL A 130 8.06 8.08 -14.83
C VAL A 130 8.42 6.79 -14.08
N ASN A 131 9.56 6.77 -13.40
CA ASN A 131 10.06 5.62 -12.66
C ASN A 131 10.04 5.80 -11.13
N ILE A 132 9.35 6.82 -10.65
CA ILE A 132 9.24 7.14 -9.22
C ILE A 132 7.88 6.65 -8.71
N PRO A 133 7.82 5.60 -7.87
CA PRO A 133 6.54 5.06 -7.36
C PRO A 133 5.72 6.06 -6.55
N SER A 134 6.38 6.99 -5.86
CA SER A 134 5.74 8.04 -5.06
C SER A 134 5.29 9.27 -5.86
N PHE A 135 5.49 9.27 -7.18
CA PHE A 135 5.04 10.36 -8.05
C PHE A 135 3.55 10.66 -7.80
N LYS A 136 3.23 11.93 -7.57
CA LYS A 136 1.85 12.36 -7.31
C LYS A 136 1.11 12.54 -8.61
N VAL A 137 0.15 11.66 -8.86
CA VAL A 137 -0.78 11.76 -9.99
C VAL A 137 -1.87 12.77 -9.67
N ARG A 138 -2.19 13.61 -10.65
CA ARG A 138 -3.25 14.63 -10.56
C ARG A 138 -4.46 14.22 -11.39
N PRO A 139 -5.65 14.78 -11.13
CA PRO A 139 -6.78 14.61 -12.02
C PRO A 139 -6.39 14.98 -13.46
N GLU A 140 -6.95 14.26 -14.43
CA GLU A 140 -6.71 14.41 -15.87
C GLU A 140 -5.34 13.94 -16.37
N ASP A 141 -4.43 13.51 -15.49
CA ASP A 141 -3.20 12.85 -15.93
C ASP A 141 -3.52 11.53 -16.64
N VAL A 142 -2.91 11.33 -17.79
CA VAL A 142 -3.04 10.09 -18.58
C VAL A 142 -1.91 9.15 -18.21
N VAL A 143 -2.26 8.02 -17.59
CA VAL A 143 -1.31 6.97 -17.19
C VAL A 143 -1.46 5.79 -18.12
N SER A 144 -0.35 5.32 -18.68
CA SER A 144 -0.34 4.16 -19.59
C SER A 144 0.87 3.27 -19.35
N VAL A 145 0.78 2.04 -19.84
CA VAL A 145 1.87 1.06 -19.78
C VAL A 145 2.62 1.04 -21.11
N ARG A 146 3.95 1.04 -21.05
CA ARG A 146 4.78 0.97 -22.25
C ARG A 146 4.60 -0.37 -22.96
N GLU A 147 4.69 -0.36 -24.31
CA GLU A 147 4.58 -1.56 -25.13
C GLU A 147 5.53 -2.69 -24.70
N LYS A 148 6.77 -2.34 -24.35
CA LYS A 148 7.78 -3.31 -23.86
C LYS A 148 7.38 -3.98 -22.54
N ALA A 149 6.50 -3.38 -21.77
CA ALA A 149 6.06 -3.88 -20.46
C ALA A 149 4.70 -4.60 -20.52
N LYS A 150 4.07 -4.68 -21.68
CA LYS A 150 2.78 -5.36 -21.89
C LYS A 150 2.89 -6.86 -22.14
N LYS A 151 4.10 -7.41 -22.13
CA LYS A 151 4.35 -8.85 -22.39
C LYS A 151 4.15 -9.70 -21.16
#